data_6ee9fb076db98ede66a331a8760e3e69
#
_entry.id   6ee9fb076db98ede66a331a8760e3e69
#
_cell.length_a   1.000
_cell.length_b   1.000
_cell.length_c   1.000
_cell.angle_alpha   90.00
_cell.angle_beta   90.00
_cell.angle_gamma   90.00
#
_symmetry.space_group_name_H-M   'P 1'
#
loop_
_entity.id
_entity.type
_entity.pdbx_description
1 polymer ?
#
loop_
_entity_poly.entity_id
_entity_poly.type
_entity_poly.pdbx_seq_one_letter_code
_entity_poly.pdbx_strand_id
1 'polypeptide(L)'
;MKNTHIRKSLTGISLLLLLPFLPNLRAAPQPAVSLIELWVDASEAPRKIFHVRMAIPVSPGPLTLVYPKWIPGEHGPTGPIVNLAGLRLEANGRELPWRRDSRDLFAFHTEIPMSVSRLDVSFDYLSPTSPGGFSTNPSAKLAVIDWHLFLLYPKGIDPEKALVRPTLRLPAGWRWGGALQQRIERSDEVAFEPIPLFLLVDTPIVIGAHYRRIELAGAPDGLPPHVMDIVADSEWALDIPESRLSAYRQLVREARALFGAMHYPRYHFLVSLSDHISHFGLEHHQTSNNQVPERFFVNDEVHRRLADLLPHEFVHSWCGKTLRPHGLVTADYQQEMLTDLLWVYEGLTQYYGIVLAVRSGLLSMDEGRQLLAAYADELNHQTGRRWRPLQDTATAAHILYTAPVEWANWRRGVDFYPEGALLWLEADVLIRRLTDGRRSLDDFAREFFGAGTGSEGRIFVKPYAVEDIYAALQKLAPYDWKGFFTARLAEKQPRAPMGGLTEGGWTVSYREMPNPFVLSLSEEVLPLPSSLGLVVKEDGLILDVGRETPAYRSGLGPGMRIIAVNGRRFSREVFLQALASARDGRPIQLLVENNEFFTTHELRYVGGVRFP
;
A
#
# COMPACT_ATOMS: atom_id res chain seq x y z
N MET A 1 -37.70 3.98 75.93
CA MET A 1 -38.98 4.49 76.51
C MET A 1 -39.71 5.27 75.42
N LYS A 2 -40.97 4.87 75.18
CA LYS A 2 -42.07 5.57 74.50
C LYS A 2 -41.95 6.06 73.08
N ASN A 3 -42.46 5.25 72.17
CA ASN A 3 -43.60 5.44 71.23
C ASN A 3 -44.18 6.85 71.13
N THR A 4 -44.34 7.29 69.82
CA THR A 4 -45.67 7.77 69.37
C THR A 4 -45.73 7.74 67.82
N HIS A 5 -46.73 7.03 67.27
CA HIS A 5 -47.21 7.03 65.92
C HIS A 5 -47.93 8.33 65.58
N ILE A 6 -47.73 8.85 64.35
CA ILE A 6 -48.73 9.66 63.66
C ILE A 6 -48.83 9.19 62.21
N ARG A 7 -50.00 8.63 61.87
CA ARG A 7 -50.48 8.43 60.49
C ARG A 7 -50.82 9.78 59.86
N LYS A 8 -50.42 10.01 58.60
CA LYS A 8 -51.13 10.95 57.73
C LYS A 8 -51.27 10.35 56.32
N SER A 9 -52.48 10.52 55.84
CA SER A 9 -53.13 9.98 54.65
C SER A 9 -52.49 10.41 53.37
N LEU A 10 -52.47 9.45 52.40
CA LEU A 10 -52.19 9.67 50.97
C LEU A 10 -53.39 10.36 50.32
N THR A 11 -53.14 11.47 49.66
CA THR A 11 -53.97 11.97 48.56
C THR A 11 -53.13 11.86 47.24
N GLY A 12 -53.60 11.00 46.34
CA GLY A 12 -52.96 10.78 45.04
C GLY A 12 -53.18 11.96 44.11
N ILE A 13 -52.12 12.45 43.52
CA ILE A 13 -52.14 13.32 42.32
C ILE A 13 -51.61 12.48 41.21
N SER A 14 -52.50 12.08 40.27
CA SER A 14 -52.15 11.48 39.00
C SER A 14 -51.56 12.54 38.10
N LEU A 15 -50.24 12.48 37.89
CA LEU A 15 -49.53 13.29 36.89
C LEU A 15 -49.62 12.56 35.54
N LEU A 16 -50.48 13.03 34.64
CA LEU A 16 -50.50 12.60 33.23
C LEU A 16 -49.22 13.12 32.55
N LEU A 17 -48.26 12.23 32.33
CA LEU A 17 -47.11 12.48 31.45
C LEU A 17 -47.57 12.47 30.00
N LEU A 18 -47.75 13.64 29.42
CA LEU A 18 -47.81 13.85 27.98
C LEU A 18 -46.42 13.59 27.39
N LEU A 19 -46.19 12.38 26.85
CA LEU A 19 -45.06 12.08 26.00
C LEU A 19 -45.26 12.83 24.67
N PRO A 20 -44.30 13.66 24.22
CA PRO A 20 -44.37 14.23 22.88
C PRO A 20 -44.25 13.10 21.83
N PHE A 21 -45.22 13.01 20.95
CA PHE A 21 -45.14 12.22 19.71
C PHE A 21 -43.98 12.77 18.90
N LEU A 22 -42.81 12.12 18.96
CA LEU A 22 -41.78 12.27 17.98
C LEU A 22 -42.26 11.59 16.68
N PRO A 23 -42.39 12.31 15.57
CA PRO A 23 -42.71 11.65 14.30
C PRO A 23 -41.57 10.66 14.00
N ASN A 24 -41.94 9.39 13.82
CA ASN A 24 -41.05 8.38 13.27
C ASN A 24 -40.56 8.94 11.92
N LEU A 25 -39.34 9.45 11.88
CA LEU A 25 -38.58 9.63 10.64
C LEU A 25 -38.40 8.23 10.04
N ARG A 26 -39.38 7.81 9.22
CA ARG A 26 -39.16 6.66 8.34
C ARG A 26 -37.95 7.00 7.50
N ALA A 27 -36.89 6.20 7.63
CA ALA A 27 -35.82 6.20 6.67
C ALA A 27 -36.45 6.13 5.27
N ALA A 28 -36.05 7.04 4.39
CA ALA A 28 -36.48 7.01 3.00
C ALA A 28 -36.20 5.62 2.44
N PRO A 29 -37.10 5.03 1.63
CA PRO A 29 -36.87 3.74 1.02
C PRO A 29 -35.55 3.82 0.24
N GLN A 30 -34.63 2.93 0.53
CA GLN A 30 -33.41 2.79 -0.26
C GLN A 30 -33.82 2.57 -1.72
N PRO A 31 -33.24 3.31 -2.69
CA PRO A 31 -33.56 3.11 -4.07
C PRO A 31 -33.27 1.68 -4.48
N ALA A 32 -34.15 1.07 -5.28
CA ALA A 32 -33.93 -0.21 -5.92
C ALA A 32 -32.53 -0.21 -6.59
N VAL A 33 -31.86 -1.37 -6.66
CA VAL A 33 -30.54 -1.57 -7.27
C VAL A 33 -30.40 -0.72 -8.53
N SER A 34 -29.70 0.39 -8.42
CA SER A 34 -29.61 1.40 -9.48
C SER A 34 -28.32 1.18 -10.26
N LEU A 35 -28.45 1.00 -11.56
CA LEU A 35 -27.30 0.90 -12.46
C LEU A 35 -26.77 2.31 -12.75
N ILE A 36 -25.56 2.60 -12.30
CA ILE A 36 -24.83 3.82 -12.66
C ILE A 36 -24.07 3.55 -13.96
N GLU A 37 -24.29 4.39 -14.97
CA GLU A 37 -23.47 4.38 -16.18
C GLU A 37 -22.29 5.32 -15.96
N LEU A 38 -21.09 4.83 -16.28
CA LEU A 38 -19.83 5.58 -16.14
C LEU A 38 -19.09 5.57 -17.48
N TRP A 39 -18.77 6.74 -18.03
CA TRP A 39 -17.91 6.90 -19.20
C TRP A 39 -16.68 7.69 -18.81
N VAL A 40 -15.51 7.12 -19.11
CA VAL A 40 -14.21 7.77 -18.93
C VAL A 40 -13.56 7.91 -20.31
N ASP A 41 -13.35 9.12 -20.76
CA ASP A 41 -12.57 9.40 -21.97
C ASP A 41 -11.12 9.68 -21.56
N ALA A 42 -10.25 8.71 -21.85
CA ALA A 42 -8.82 8.78 -21.60
C ALA A 42 -8.03 9.22 -22.86
N SER A 43 -8.68 9.68 -23.93
CA SER A 43 -7.99 10.07 -25.18
C SER A 43 -6.94 11.18 -24.96
N GLU A 44 -7.11 11.99 -23.92
CA GLU A 44 -6.17 13.04 -23.51
C GLU A 44 -5.28 12.64 -22.31
N ALA A 45 -5.21 11.36 -21.93
CA ALA A 45 -4.34 10.88 -20.86
C ALA A 45 -2.86 11.32 -21.02
N PRO A 46 -2.26 11.36 -22.23
CA PRO A 46 -0.93 11.93 -22.42
C PRO A 46 -0.79 13.41 -22.01
N ARG A 47 -1.89 14.14 -21.93
CA ARG A 47 -1.98 15.52 -21.45
C ARG A 47 -2.38 15.63 -19.99
N LYS A 48 -2.49 14.50 -19.29
CA LYS A 48 -2.90 14.43 -17.87
C LYS A 48 -4.36 14.82 -17.62
N ILE A 49 -5.26 14.64 -18.60
CA ILE A 49 -6.68 14.98 -18.48
C ILE A 49 -7.51 13.74 -18.84
N PHE A 50 -8.53 13.48 -18.01
CA PHE A 50 -9.55 12.48 -18.24
C PHE A 50 -10.91 13.16 -18.15
N HIS A 51 -11.78 12.93 -19.14
CA HIS A 51 -13.13 13.47 -19.13
C HIS A 51 -14.11 12.41 -18.63
N VAL A 52 -14.90 12.75 -17.63
CA VAL A 52 -15.82 11.82 -16.98
C VAL A 52 -17.26 12.24 -17.24
N ARG A 53 -18.10 11.25 -17.58
CA ARG A 53 -19.55 11.40 -17.63
C ARG A 53 -20.20 10.26 -16.88
N MET A 54 -21.26 10.56 -16.16
CA MET A 54 -22.01 9.56 -15.43
C MET A 54 -23.51 9.80 -15.63
N ALA A 55 -24.29 8.72 -15.63
CA ALA A 55 -25.71 8.78 -15.49
C ALA A 55 -26.14 8.01 -14.23
N ILE A 56 -26.70 8.75 -13.29
CA ILE A 56 -27.04 8.22 -11.97
C ILE A 56 -28.57 8.21 -11.83
N PRO A 57 -29.18 7.05 -11.58
CA PRO A 57 -30.61 7.00 -11.21
C PRO A 57 -30.83 7.72 -9.88
N VAL A 58 -31.81 8.60 -9.87
CA VAL A 58 -32.12 9.44 -8.69
C VAL A 58 -33.63 9.51 -8.42
N SER A 59 -33.97 9.90 -7.20
CA SER A 59 -35.35 10.27 -6.84
C SER A 59 -35.43 11.78 -6.58
N PRO A 60 -36.62 12.41 -6.78
CA PRO A 60 -36.81 13.81 -6.43
C PRO A 60 -36.49 14.12 -4.97
N GLY A 61 -35.97 15.33 -4.70
CA GLY A 61 -35.62 15.82 -3.37
C GLY A 61 -34.10 16.03 -3.18
N PRO A 62 -33.66 16.24 -1.93
CA PRO A 62 -32.26 16.52 -1.63
C PRO A 62 -31.37 15.32 -1.93
N LEU A 63 -30.28 15.55 -2.66
CA LEU A 63 -29.27 14.57 -3.01
C LEU A 63 -27.89 15.04 -2.53
N THR A 64 -27.13 14.12 -1.95
CA THR A 64 -25.72 14.30 -1.65
C THR A 64 -24.92 13.31 -2.48
N LEU A 65 -24.04 13.82 -3.36
CA LEU A 65 -23.02 13.03 -4.05
C LEU A 65 -21.71 13.08 -3.25
N VAL A 66 -20.99 11.96 -3.19
CA VAL A 66 -19.69 11.88 -2.52
C VAL A 66 -18.63 11.33 -3.46
N TYR A 67 -17.41 11.87 -3.32
CA TYR A 67 -16.20 11.36 -3.97
C TYR A 67 -15.52 10.38 -3.03
N PRO A 68 -14.97 9.24 -3.51
CA PRO A 68 -14.23 8.30 -2.64
C PRO A 68 -13.11 9.00 -1.87
N LYS A 69 -13.11 8.82 -0.55
CA LYS A 69 -12.16 9.48 0.36
C LYS A 69 -11.14 8.49 0.94
N TRP A 70 -11.63 7.38 1.49
CA TRP A 70 -10.80 6.33 2.07
C TRP A 70 -10.65 5.20 1.06
N ILE A 71 -9.45 5.08 0.48
CA ILE A 71 -9.20 4.13 -0.61
C ILE A 71 -8.64 2.83 -0.02
N PRO A 72 -9.30 1.68 -0.29
CA PRO A 72 -8.81 0.38 0.16
C PRO A 72 -7.40 0.08 -0.38
N GLY A 73 -6.47 -0.29 0.52
CA GLY A 73 -5.07 -0.52 0.19
C GLY A 73 -4.16 0.69 0.41
N GLU A 74 -4.69 1.92 0.29
CA GLU A 74 -3.89 3.13 0.53
C GLU A 74 -3.83 3.54 2.01
N HIS A 75 -4.56 2.86 2.88
CA HIS A 75 -4.55 3.01 4.35
C HIS A 75 -4.77 4.43 4.86
N GLY A 76 -5.45 5.29 4.08
CA GLY A 76 -5.66 6.68 4.45
C GLY A 76 -6.76 7.37 3.65
N PRO A 77 -7.11 8.62 4.02
CA PRO A 77 -8.08 9.45 3.28
C PRO A 77 -7.42 10.08 2.05
N THR A 78 -6.93 9.25 1.14
CA THR A 78 -6.07 9.62 0.02
C THR A 78 -6.82 10.00 -1.25
N GLY A 79 -8.15 9.85 -1.29
CA GLY A 79 -8.96 10.20 -2.44
C GLY A 79 -8.64 11.62 -2.97
N PRO A 80 -8.12 11.77 -4.21
CA PRO A 80 -7.52 13.02 -4.67
C PRO A 80 -8.55 14.00 -5.23
N ILE A 81 -9.55 14.37 -4.43
CA ILE A 81 -10.65 15.25 -4.82
C ILE A 81 -10.18 16.63 -5.34
N VAL A 82 -8.98 17.05 -4.99
CA VAL A 82 -8.39 18.31 -5.49
C VAL A 82 -8.21 18.29 -7.00
N ASN A 83 -8.12 17.10 -7.59
CA ASN A 83 -7.94 16.91 -9.03
C ASN A 83 -9.26 16.91 -9.82
N LEU A 84 -10.42 16.95 -9.15
CA LEU A 84 -11.72 17.07 -9.78
C LEU A 84 -11.99 18.53 -10.17
N ALA A 85 -12.23 18.78 -11.46
CA ALA A 85 -12.48 20.10 -12.02
C ALA A 85 -13.73 20.11 -12.91
N GLY A 86 -14.34 21.28 -13.11
CA GLY A 86 -15.43 21.47 -14.07
C GLY A 86 -16.71 20.69 -13.75
N LEU A 87 -16.99 20.38 -12.47
CA LEU A 87 -18.18 19.64 -12.08
C LEU A 87 -19.47 20.31 -12.56
N ARG A 88 -20.28 19.56 -13.30
CA ARG A 88 -21.63 19.94 -13.73
C ARG A 88 -22.63 18.84 -13.39
N LEU A 89 -23.78 19.26 -12.92
CA LEU A 89 -24.92 18.39 -12.67
C LEU A 89 -26.04 18.84 -13.60
N GLU A 90 -26.59 17.93 -14.40
CA GLU A 90 -27.66 18.25 -15.36
C GLU A 90 -28.83 17.27 -15.20
N ALA A 91 -30.06 17.79 -15.36
CA ALA A 91 -31.25 16.99 -15.38
C ALA A 91 -32.22 17.52 -16.46
N ASN A 92 -32.70 16.62 -17.34
CA ASN A 92 -33.56 16.97 -18.47
C ASN A 92 -32.99 18.15 -19.31
N GLY A 93 -31.65 18.17 -19.53
CA GLY A 93 -30.96 19.19 -20.31
C GLY A 93 -30.86 20.56 -19.63
N ARG A 94 -31.07 20.63 -18.32
CA ARG A 94 -30.88 21.85 -17.51
C ARG A 94 -29.83 21.62 -16.44
N GLU A 95 -28.91 22.56 -16.29
CA GLU A 95 -27.92 22.55 -15.23
C GLU A 95 -28.58 22.74 -13.85
N LEU A 96 -28.22 21.91 -12.89
CA LEU A 96 -28.65 22.02 -11.50
C LEU A 96 -27.56 22.67 -10.66
N PRO A 97 -27.92 23.62 -9.78
CA PRO A 97 -26.98 24.20 -8.86
C PRO A 97 -26.51 23.14 -7.84
N TRP A 98 -25.26 23.20 -7.47
CA TRP A 98 -24.69 22.38 -6.41
C TRP A 98 -23.86 23.23 -5.45
N ARG A 99 -23.66 22.73 -4.23
CA ARG A 99 -22.77 23.32 -3.25
C ARG A 99 -21.93 22.23 -2.58
N ARG A 100 -20.66 22.53 -2.32
CA ARG A 100 -19.80 21.65 -1.52
C ARG A 100 -20.21 21.73 -0.05
N ASP A 101 -20.16 20.63 0.68
CA ASP A 101 -20.32 20.62 2.13
C ASP A 101 -19.12 21.34 2.79
N SER A 102 -19.38 22.16 3.81
CA SER A 102 -18.35 22.95 4.48
C SER A 102 -17.51 22.16 5.51
N ARG A 103 -17.96 20.95 5.90
CA ARG A 103 -17.28 20.07 6.86
C ARG A 103 -16.73 18.83 6.18
N ASP A 104 -17.52 18.22 5.30
CA ASP A 104 -17.11 17.07 4.49
C ASP A 104 -16.81 17.55 3.06
N LEU A 105 -15.56 17.95 2.83
CA LEU A 105 -15.13 18.52 1.54
C LEU A 105 -15.28 17.55 0.37
N PHE A 106 -15.54 16.28 0.63
CA PHE A 106 -15.78 15.24 -0.36
C PHE A 106 -17.24 15.11 -0.79
N ALA A 107 -18.15 15.89 -0.18
CA ALA A 107 -19.58 15.85 -0.42
C ALA A 107 -20.08 17.08 -1.18
N PHE A 108 -21.01 16.84 -2.13
CA PHE A 108 -21.69 17.84 -2.94
C PHE A 108 -23.20 17.69 -2.81
N HIS A 109 -23.90 18.77 -2.48
CA HIS A 109 -25.36 18.80 -2.31
C HIS A 109 -26.04 19.45 -3.49
N THR A 110 -27.16 18.86 -3.92
CA THR A 110 -28.06 19.41 -4.93
C THR A 110 -29.51 19.05 -4.60
N GLU A 111 -30.47 19.66 -5.29
CA GLU A 111 -31.89 19.34 -5.19
C GLU A 111 -32.38 18.76 -6.52
N ILE A 112 -32.97 17.57 -6.48
CA ILE A 112 -33.48 16.88 -7.66
C ILE A 112 -34.94 17.28 -7.88
N PRO A 113 -35.30 17.88 -9.05
CA PRO A 113 -36.68 18.28 -9.34
C PRO A 113 -37.66 17.09 -9.39
N MET A 114 -38.93 17.33 -9.11
CA MET A 114 -39.99 16.30 -8.99
C MET A 114 -40.17 15.40 -10.21
N SER A 115 -39.82 15.87 -11.40
CA SER A 115 -39.97 15.11 -12.66
C SER A 115 -38.70 14.41 -13.12
N VAL A 116 -37.68 14.37 -12.28
CA VAL A 116 -36.36 13.85 -12.65
C VAL A 116 -36.13 12.49 -12.00
N SER A 117 -35.75 11.49 -12.81
CA SER A 117 -35.36 10.14 -12.38
C SER A 117 -33.92 9.77 -12.75
N ARG A 118 -33.22 10.66 -13.47
CA ARG A 118 -31.81 10.49 -13.88
C ARG A 118 -31.09 11.82 -13.74
N LEU A 119 -29.91 11.75 -13.14
CA LEU A 119 -28.94 12.85 -13.05
C LEU A 119 -27.78 12.56 -13.98
N ASP A 120 -27.47 13.47 -14.87
CA ASP A 120 -26.24 13.45 -15.67
C ASP A 120 -25.17 14.28 -14.93
N VAL A 121 -24.02 13.67 -14.71
CA VAL A 121 -22.89 14.28 -14.02
C VAL A 121 -21.70 14.30 -14.97
N SER A 122 -20.99 15.42 -15.06
CA SER A 122 -19.75 15.50 -15.82
C SER A 122 -18.69 16.28 -15.05
N PHE A 123 -17.44 15.88 -15.21
CA PHE A 123 -16.26 16.57 -14.67
C PHE A 123 -14.99 16.12 -15.38
N ASP A 124 -13.92 16.87 -15.18
CA ASP A 124 -12.57 16.48 -15.60
C ASP A 124 -11.78 16.03 -14.39
N TYR A 125 -10.97 14.99 -14.55
CA TYR A 125 -9.92 14.62 -13.61
C TYR A 125 -8.57 15.09 -14.16
N LEU A 126 -7.91 15.97 -13.41
CA LEU A 126 -6.61 16.55 -13.75
C LEU A 126 -5.52 15.80 -13.01
N SER A 127 -4.85 14.89 -13.70
CA SER A 127 -3.81 14.07 -13.09
C SER A 127 -2.56 14.89 -12.74
N PRO A 128 -1.85 14.58 -11.63
CA PRO A 128 -0.60 15.23 -11.29
C PRO A 128 0.46 15.11 -12.39
N THR A 129 1.31 16.11 -12.50
CA THR A 129 2.44 16.12 -13.46
C THR A 129 3.71 15.50 -12.89
N SER A 130 3.84 15.49 -11.57
CA SER A 130 5.00 14.93 -10.87
C SER A 130 4.62 13.61 -10.21
N PRO A 131 5.49 12.58 -10.27
CA PRO A 131 5.31 11.36 -9.50
C PRO A 131 5.27 11.65 -7.99
N GLY A 132 4.46 10.91 -7.25
CA GLY A 132 4.41 11.02 -5.79
C GLY A 132 3.21 10.30 -5.17
N GLY A 133 3.44 9.63 -4.04
CA GLY A 133 2.45 8.87 -3.31
C GLY A 133 1.76 7.79 -4.15
N PHE A 134 0.54 7.46 -3.78
CA PHE A 134 -0.32 6.52 -4.53
C PHE A 134 -1.03 7.16 -5.74
N SER A 135 -0.57 8.31 -6.19
CA SER A 135 -1.16 9.00 -7.34
C SER A 135 -0.78 8.31 -8.64
N THR A 136 -1.75 7.83 -9.37
CA THR A 136 -1.56 7.37 -10.74
C THR A 136 -1.43 8.57 -11.67
N ASN A 137 -0.23 8.86 -12.08
CA ASN A 137 0.05 9.88 -13.07
C ASN A 137 0.41 9.19 -14.40
N PRO A 138 -0.33 9.46 -15.50
CA PRO A 138 -0.02 8.86 -16.79
C PRO A 138 1.32 9.37 -17.33
N SER A 139 2.02 8.54 -18.13
CA SER A 139 3.10 9.00 -19.00
C SER A 139 2.54 9.44 -20.36
N ALA A 140 3.42 9.74 -21.32
CA ALA A 140 3.02 9.99 -22.69
C ALA A 140 2.54 8.72 -23.43
N LYS A 141 2.78 7.53 -22.88
CA LYS A 141 2.57 6.23 -23.54
C LYS A 141 1.73 5.24 -22.76
N LEU A 142 1.50 5.46 -21.48
CA LEU A 142 0.72 4.56 -20.62
C LEU A 142 -0.04 5.31 -19.53
N ALA A 143 -1.09 4.66 -19.00
CA ALA A 143 -1.79 5.09 -17.79
C ALA A 143 -2.38 3.88 -17.05
N VAL A 144 -2.61 4.05 -15.76
CA VAL A 144 -3.45 3.18 -14.94
C VAL A 144 -4.81 3.84 -14.78
N ILE A 145 -5.87 3.08 -14.88
CA ILE A 145 -7.25 3.52 -14.67
C ILE A 145 -7.72 2.96 -13.33
N ASP A 146 -7.54 3.76 -12.29
CA ASP A 146 -8.11 3.50 -10.97
C ASP A 146 -9.48 4.13 -10.90
N TRP A 147 -10.51 3.31 -10.95
CA TRP A 147 -11.89 3.78 -11.12
C TRP A 147 -12.39 4.71 -10.03
N HIS A 148 -11.85 4.64 -8.82
CA HIS A 148 -12.20 5.56 -7.74
C HIS A 148 -11.89 7.03 -8.04
N LEU A 149 -10.97 7.31 -8.98
CA LEU A 149 -10.61 8.65 -9.41
C LEU A 149 -11.75 9.33 -10.21
N PHE A 150 -12.61 8.52 -10.83
CA PHE A 150 -13.62 8.93 -11.81
C PHE A 150 -15.05 8.77 -11.31
N LEU A 151 -15.25 8.63 -9.99
CA LEU A 151 -16.54 8.33 -9.40
C LEU A 151 -17.08 9.46 -8.53
N LEU A 152 -18.36 9.78 -8.74
CA LEU A 152 -19.25 10.41 -7.78
C LEU A 152 -20.45 9.49 -7.57
N TYR A 153 -20.84 9.23 -6.33
CA TYR A 153 -21.97 8.34 -6.05
C TYR A 153 -22.86 8.91 -4.94
N PRO A 154 -24.17 8.57 -4.92
CA PRO A 154 -25.08 9.02 -3.87
C PRO A 154 -24.61 8.53 -2.49
N LYS A 155 -24.54 9.43 -1.51
CA LYS A 155 -24.18 9.09 -0.12
C LYS A 155 -25.18 8.10 0.46
N GLY A 156 -24.65 7.05 1.10
CA GLY A 156 -25.46 6.02 1.76
C GLY A 156 -25.95 4.89 0.86
N ILE A 157 -25.49 4.81 -0.39
CA ILE A 157 -25.69 3.59 -1.18
C ILE A 157 -24.82 2.47 -0.65
N ASP A 158 -25.27 1.23 -0.80
CA ASP A 158 -24.51 0.03 -0.46
C ASP A 158 -23.58 -0.31 -1.66
N PRO A 159 -22.24 -0.20 -1.53
CA PRO A 159 -21.32 -0.46 -2.63
C PRO A 159 -21.32 -1.91 -3.15
N GLU A 160 -21.76 -2.87 -2.32
CA GLU A 160 -21.88 -4.27 -2.74
C GLU A 160 -23.09 -4.50 -3.66
N LYS A 161 -24.15 -3.68 -3.53
CA LYS A 161 -25.39 -3.80 -4.29
C LYS A 161 -25.49 -2.79 -5.45
N ALA A 162 -24.86 -1.64 -5.34
CA ALA A 162 -24.83 -0.63 -6.39
C ALA A 162 -24.04 -1.16 -7.59
N LEU A 163 -24.67 -1.24 -8.74
CA LEU A 163 -24.01 -1.66 -9.98
C LEU A 163 -23.50 -0.45 -10.76
N VAL A 164 -22.31 -0.57 -11.32
CA VAL A 164 -21.73 0.41 -12.24
C VAL A 164 -21.42 -0.29 -13.55
N ARG A 165 -21.76 0.35 -14.68
CA ARG A 165 -21.35 -0.10 -16.02
C ARG A 165 -20.28 0.86 -16.53
N PRO A 166 -18.99 0.49 -16.50
CA PRO A 166 -17.94 1.35 -17.01
C PRO A 166 -17.79 1.21 -18.53
N THR A 167 -17.48 2.34 -19.17
CA THR A 167 -17.03 2.42 -20.55
C THR A 167 -15.81 3.31 -20.59
N LEU A 168 -14.77 2.88 -21.30
CA LEU A 168 -13.51 3.59 -21.42
C LEU A 168 -13.21 3.88 -22.88
N ARG A 169 -12.94 5.15 -23.20
CA ARG A 169 -12.36 5.54 -24.48
C ARG A 169 -10.85 5.67 -24.34
N LEU A 170 -10.12 5.04 -25.25
CA LEU A 170 -8.67 4.98 -25.28
C LEU A 170 -8.05 6.06 -26.16
N PRO A 171 -6.81 6.49 -25.90
CA PRO A 171 -6.01 7.16 -26.93
C PRO A 171 -5.87 6.30 -28.17
N ALA A 172 -5.79 6.93 -29.33
CA ALA A 172 -5.68 6.20 -30.59
C ALA A 172 -4.48 5.23 -30.63
N GLY A 173 -4.75 3.96 -30.94
CA GLY A 173 -3.74 2.91 -31.03
C GLY A 173 -3.31 2.32 -29.68
N TRP A 174 -3.82 2.80 -28.56
CA TRP A 174 -3.55 2.19 -27.26
C TRP A 174 -4.40 0.92 -27.06
N ARG A 175 -3.86 0.03 -26.22
CA ARG A 175 -4.51 -1.23 -25.80
C ARG A 175 -4.75 -1.20 -24.30
N TRP A 176 -5.59 -2.10 -23.81
CA TRP A 176 -5.91 -2.23 -22.40
C TRP A 176 -5.65 -3.64 -21.88
N GLY A 177 -5.46 -3.77 -20.56
CA GLY A 177 -5.34 -5.04 -19.83
C GLY A 177 -5.92 -4.95 -18.43
N GLY A 178 -6.51 -6.06 -17.96
CA GLY A 178 -7.08 -6.15 -16.62
C GLY A 178 -8.13 -7.26 -16.49
N ALA A 179 -8.71 -7.37 -15.29
CA ALA A 179 -9.61 -8.47 -14.93
C ALA A 179 -11.10 -8.16 -15.19
N LEU A 180 -11.47 -6.92 -15.58
CA LEU A 180 -12.85 -6.59 -15.91
C LEU A 180 -13.36 -7.40 -17.09
N GLN A 181 -14.61 -7.85 -17.02
CA GLN A 181 -15.23 -8.60 -18.10
C GLN A 181 -15.67 -7.64 -19.19
N GLN A 182 -15.05 -7.77 -20.37
CA GLN A 182 -15.39 -7.03 -21.56
C GLN A 182 -16.75 -7.44 -22.09
N ARG A 183 -17.58 -6.45 -22.47
CA ARG A 183 -18.88 -6.62 -23.12
C ARG A 183 -18.81 -6.27 -24.61
N ILE A 184 -18.25 -5.12 -24.93
CA ILE A 184 -18.10 -4.61 -26.31
C ILE A 184 -16.74 -3.96 -26.42
N GLU A 185 -16.05 -4.23 -27.51
CA GLU A 185 -14.81 -3.54 -27.87
C GLU A 185 -14.92 -3.00 -29.29
N ARG A 186 -14.53 -1.75 -29.45
CA ARG A 186 -14.35 -1.05 -30.73
C ARG A 186 -12.91 -0.59 -30.81
N SER A 187 -12.52 0.03 -31.90
CA SER A 187 -11.12 0.43 -32.15
C SER A 187 -10.53 1.32 -31.03
N ASP A 188 -11.33 2.16 -30.41
CA ASP A 188 -10.91 3.17 -29.41
C ASP A 188 -11.81 3.21 -28.18
N GLU A 189 -12.75 2.27 -28.05
CA GLU A 189 -13.69 2.23 -26.93
C GLU A 189 -13.91 0.80 -26.45
N VAL A 190 -13.88 0.60 -25.15
CA VAL A 190 -14.24 -0.66 -24.50
C VAL A 190 -15.32 -0.43 -23.46
N ALA A 191 -16.41 -1.20 -23.56
CA ALA A 191 -17.48 -1.23 -22.56
C ALA A 191 -17.40 -2.55 -21.79
N PHE A 192 -17.57 -2.48 -20.47
CA PHE A 192 -17.51 -3.63 -19.59
C PHE A 192 -18.89 -4.06 -19.09
N GLU A 193 -19.00 -5.29 -18.60
CA GLU A 193 -20.20 -5.75 -17.93
C GLU A 193 -20.46 -4.97 -16.64
N PRO A 194 -21.73 -4.81 -16.24
CA PRO A 194 -22.05 -4.20 -14.95
C PRO A 194 -21.37 -4.95 -13.79
N ILE A 195 -20.77 -4.21 -12.88
CA ILE A 195 -20.03 -4.74 -11.74
C ILE A 195 -20.43 -3.97 -10.47
N PRO A 196 -20.48 -4.62 -9.28
CA PRO A 196 -20.68 -3.92 -8.02
C PRO A 196 -19.63 -2.81 -7.82
N LEU A 197 -20.06 -1.68 -7.26
CA LEU A 197 -19.19 -0.50 -7.05
C LEU A 197 -17.91 -0.86 -6.27
N PHE A 198 -18.03 -1.71 -5.23
CA PHE A 198 -16.87 -2.11 -4.44
C PHE A 198 -15.84 -2.89 -5.27
N LEU A 199 -16.30 -3.76 -6.18
CA LEU A 199 -15.41 -4.51 -7.07
C LEU A 199 -14.83 -3.64 -8.18
N LEU A 200 -15.59 -2.65 -8.69
CA LEU A 200 -15.07 -1.72 -9.68
C LEU A 200 -13.89 -0.92 -9.13
N VAL A 201 -14.04 -0.36 -7.94
CA VAL A 201 -12.96 0.37 -7.24
C VAL A 201 -11.74 -0.55 -7.00
N ASP A 202 -12.00 -1.84 -6.77
CA ASP A 202 -10.96 -2.84 -6.52
C ASP A 202 -10.49 -3.59 -7.79
N THR A 203 -10.79 -3.09 -8.98
CA THR A 203 -10.37 -3.75 -10.24
C THR A 203 -9.86 -2.70 -11.24
N PRO A 204 -8.68 -2.11 -10.98
CA PRO A 204 -8.04 -1.20 -11.92
C PRO A 204 -7.69 -1.93 -13.23
N ILE A 205 -7.39 -1.15 -14.24
CA ILE A 205 -6.88 -1.64 -15.53
C ILE A 205 -5.70 -0.79 -15.99
N VAL A 206 -4.84 -1.35 -16.83
CA VAL A 206 -3.75 -0.63 -17.49
C VAL A 206 -4.10 -0.33 -18.94
N ILE A 207 -3.66 0.81 -19.44
CA ILE A 207 -3.77 1.20 -20.85
C ILE A 207 -2.43 1.72 -21.36
N GLY A 208 -2.08 1.41 -22.61
CA GLY A 208 -0.79 1.88 -23.16
C GLY A 208 -0.63 1.65 -24.65
N ALA A 209 0.29 2.44 -25.24
CA ALA A 209 0.71 2.31 -26.63
C ALA A 209 1.52 1.03 -26.87
N HIS A 210 2.38 0.68 -25.92
CA HIS A 210 3.16 -0.55 -25.93
C HIS A 210 2.54 -1.49 -24.89
N TYR A 211 1.98 -2.59 -25.33
CA TYR A 211 1.24 -3.53 -24.50
C TYR A 211 1.58 -4.98 -24.83
N ARG A 212 1.77 -5.79 -23.78
CA ARG A 212 1.98 -7.24 -23.91
C ARG A 212 1.17 -7.96 -22.84
N ARG A 213 0.44 -9.01 -23.25
CA ARG A 213 -0.24 -9.95 -22.35
C ARG A 213 0.51 -11.28 -22.33
N ILE A 214 0.72 -11.81 -21.13
CA ILE A 214 1.43 -13.07 -20.91
C ILE A 214 0.58 -13.96 -20.00
N GLU A 215 0.28 -15.15 -20.41
CA GLU A 215 -0.36 -16.17 -19.59
C GLU A 215 0.70 -16.81 -18.67
N LEU A 216 0.41 -16.83 -17.37
CA LEU A 216 1.31 -17.41 -16.36
C LEU A 216 0.84 -18.80 -15.92
N ALA A 217 -0.48 -18.99 -15.73
CA ALA A 217 -1.08 -20.27 -15.36
C ALA A 217 -2.57 -20.30 -15.75
N GLY A 218 -3.17 -21.49 -15.78
CA GLY A 218 -4.57 -21.64 -16.14
C GLY A 218 -5.08 -23.07 -15.99
N ALA A 219 -6.16 -23.40 -16.69
CA ALA A 219 -6.82 -24.69 -16.62
C ALA A 219 -5.89 -25.91 -16.81
N PRO A 220 -4.87 -25.88 -17.69
CA PRO A 220 -3.92 -26.98 -17.79
C PRO A 220 -3.14 -27.27 -16.51
N ASP A 221 -2.96 -26.26 -15.65
CA ASP A 221 -2.29 -26.35 -14.35
C ASP A 221 -3.27 -26.69 -13.21
N GLY A 222 -4.57 -26.82 -13.49
CA GLY A 222 -5.62 -26.96 -12.47
C GLY A 222 -5.84 -25.66 -11.67
N LEU A 223 -5.53 -24.53 -12.27
CA LEU A 223 -5.59 -23.19 -11.64
C LEU A 223 -6.57 -22.28 -12.41
N PRO A 224 -7.16 -21.26 -11.75
CA PRO A 224 -7.83 -20.20 -12.47
C PRO A 224 -6.82 -19.45 -13.38
N PRO A 225 -7.30 -18.74 -14.42
CA PRO A 225 -6.41 -17.96 -15.29
C PRO A 225 -5.60 -16.94 -14.49
N HIS A 226 -4.28 -16.95 -14.67
CA HIS A 226 -3.34 -15.94 -14.17
C HIS A 226 -2.64 -15.31 -15.34
N VAL A 227 -2.74 -14.00 -15.44
CA VAL A 227 -2.27 -13.21 -16.58
C VAL A 227 -1.38 -12.07 -16.08
N MET A 228 -0.36 -11.73 -16.83
CA MET A 228 0.40 -10.50 -16.65
C MET A 228 0.09 -9.58 -17.82
N ASP A 229 -0.55 -8.45 -17.54
CA ASP A 229 -0.83 -7.36 -18.47
C ASP A 229 0.21 -6.27 -18.27
N ILE A 230 1.00 -5.99 -19.29
CA ILE A 230 2.16 -5.10 -19.20
C ILE A 230 1.98 -3.95 -20.16
N VAL A 231 2.16 -2.74 -19.67
CA VAL A 231 2.28 -1.51 -20.48
C VAL A 231 3.63 -0.86 -20.22
N ALA A 232 4.19 -0.22 -21.25
CA ALA A 232 5.52 0.35 -21.17
C ALA A 232 5.62 1.69 -21.94
N ASP A 233 6.58 2.53 -21.54
CA ASP A 233 6.92 3.73 -22.33
C ASP A 233 7.63 3.38 -23.64
N SER A 234 8.38 2.26 -23.68
CA SER A 234 9.11 1.80 -24.86
C SER A 234 8.84 0.32 -25.14
N GLU A 235 8.85 -0.04 -26.43
CA GLU A 235 8.61 -1.42 -26.87
C GLU A 235 9.69 -2.41 -26.36
N TRP A 236 10.95 -1.97 -26.27
CA TRP A 236 12.05 -2.82 -25.80
C TRP A 236 11.89 -3.28 -24.35
N ALA A 237 11.17 -2.50 -23.50
CA ALA A 237 10.93 -2.87 -22.12
C ALA A 237 10.01 -4.11 -21.98
N LEU A 238 9.32 -4.46 -23.07
CA LEU A 238 8.48 -5.66 -23.14
C LEU A 238 9.26 -6.94 -23.50
N ASP A 239 10.57 -6.85 -23.79
CA ASP A 239 11.44 -8.00 -24.09
C ASP A 239 11.89 -8.70 -22.80
N ILE A 240 10.94 -9.36 -22.14
CA ILE A 240 11.16 -10.00 -20.84
C ILE A 240 11.90 -11.32 -21.03
N PRO A 241 13.02 -11.56 -20.34
CA PRO A 241 13.73 -12.83 -20.38
C PRO A 241 12.84 -14.01 -19.93
N GLU A 242 12.92 -15.14 -20.66
CA GLU A 242 12.09 -16.33 -20.34
C GLU A 242 12.38 -16.88 -18.95
N SER A 243 13.60 -16.73 -18.43
CA SER A 243 13.94 -17.10 -17.06
C SER A 243 13.07 -16.36 -16.01
N ARG A 244 12.80 -15.06 -16.23
CA ARG A 244 11.92 -14.26 -15.37
C ARG A 244 10.46 -14.70 -15.49
N LEU A 245 9.99 -14.91 -16.73
CA LEU A 245 8.63 -15.41 -16.95
C LEU A 245 8.42 -16.77 -16.30
N SER A 246 9.41 -17.65 -16.37
CA SER A 246 9.38 -18.94 -15.69
C SER A 246 9.28 -18.80 -14.18
N ALA A 247 10.00 -17.85 -13.59
CA ALA A 247 9.92 -17.55 -12.15
C ALA A 247 8.54 -16.99 -11.74
N TYR A 248 7.92 -16.12 -12.54
CA TYR A 248 6.55 -15.66 -12.28
C TYR A 248 5.50 -16.77 -12.44
N ARG A 249 5.67 -17.70 -13.39
CA ARG A 249 4.83 -18.91 -13.46
C ARG A 249 5.00 -19.77 -12.20
N GLN A 250 6.23 -19.90 -11.71
CA GLN A 250 6.50 -20.63 -10.47
C GLN A 250 5.91 -19.91 -9.24
N LEU A 251 5.91 -18.57 -9.20
CA LEU A 251 5.27 -17.78 -8.14
C LEU A 251 3.80 -18.18 -7.95
N VAL A 252 3.05 -18.32 -9.04
CA VAL A 252 1.63 -18.73 -8.97
C VAL A 252 1.49 -20.13 -8.36
N ARG A 253 2.37 -21.07 -8.74
CA ARG A 253 2.35 -22.45 -8.19
C ARG A 253 2.74 -22.47 -6.71
N GLU A 254 3.75 -21.70 -6.32
CA GLU A 254 4.18 -21.58 -4.92
C GLU A 254 3.09 -20.95 -4.03
N ALA A 255 2.41 -19.91 -4.50
CA ALA A 255 1.30 -19.31 -3.78
C ALA A 255 0.13 -20.32 -3.61
N ARG A 256 -0.20 -21.11 -4.67
CA ARG A 256 -1.18 -22.19 -4.54
C ARG A 256 -0.75 -23.24 -3.51
N ALA A 257 0.50 -23.61 -3.48
CA ALA A 257 1.04 -24.57 -2.52
C ALA A 257 0.99 -24.02 -1.09
N LEU A 258 1.31 -22.74 -0.91
CA LEU A 258 1.31 -22.06 0.38
C LEU A 258 -0.11 -21.94 0.95
N PHE A 259 -1.04 -21.33 0.21
CA PHE A 259 -2.39 -21.03 0.70
C PHE A 259 -3.38 -22.19 0.50
N GLY A 260 -3.16 -23.06 -0.48
CA GLY A 260 -4.02 -24.21 -0.76
C GLY A 260 -5.36 -23.88 -1.43
N ALA A 261 -5.74 -22.61 -1.59
CA ALA A 261 -6.95 -22.15 -2.28
C ALA A 261 -6.70 -20.81 -2.98
N MET A 262 -7.46 -20.54 -4.05
CA MET A 262 -7.50 -19.24 -4.74
C MET A 262 -8.88 -18.61 -4.51
N HIS A 263 -8.93 -17.37 -4.01
CA HIS A 263 -10.17 -16.67 -3.63
C HIS A 263 -10.70 -15.74 -4.74
N TYR A 264 -10.38 -16.02 -5.98
CA TYR A 264 -10.77 -15.26 -7.16
C TYR A 264 -11.00 -16.19 -8.36
N PRO A 265 -11.84 -15.77 -9.33
CA PRO A 265 -12.07 -16.56 -10.55
C PRO A 265 -10.94 -16.41 -11.58
N ARG A 266 -10.15 -15.35 -11.48
CA ARG A 266 -8.97 -15.01 -12.31
C ARG A 266 -8.08 -14.03 -11.58
N TYR A 267 -6.81 -13.92 -11.99
CA TYR A 267 -5.90 -12.93 -11.43
C TYR A 267 -5.05 -12.26 -12.51
N HIS A 268 -4.95 -10.92 -12.43
CA HIS A 268 -4.15 -10.14 -13.36
C HIS A 268 -3.07 -9.34 -12.63
N PHE A 269 -1.82 -9.64 -12.89
CA PHE A 269 -0.70 -8.77 -12.53
C PHE A 269 -0.67 -7.62 -13.54
N LEU A 270 -1.03 -6.42 -13.12
CA LEU A 270 -0.93 -5.22 -13.95
C LEU A 270 0.43 -4.61 -13.71
N VAL A 271 1.25 -4.48 -14.76
CA VAL A 271 2.61 -3.97 -14.67
C VAL A 271 2.79 -2.78 -15.58
N SER A 272 3.17 -1.65 -14.99
CA SER A 272 3.45 -0.40 -15.69
C SER A 272 4.94 -0.09 -15.63
N LEU A 273 5.61 -0.09 -16.79
CA LEU A 273 7.05 0.09 -16.94
C LEU A 273 7.37 1.52 -17.41
N SER A 274 7.74 2.40 -16.49
CA SER A 274 8.02 3.80 -16.79
C SER A 274 8.87 4.45 -15.71
N ASP A 275 9.83 5.29 -16.10
CA ASP A 275 10.60 6.14 -15.17
C ASP A 275 9.90 7.50 -14.91
N HIS A 276 8.70 7.72 -15.47
CA HIS A 276 7.95 8.97 -15.42
C HIS A 276 6.66 8.91 -14.60
N ILE A 277 6.40 7.79 -13.94
CA ILE A 277 5.24 7.57 -13.06
C ILE A 277 5.71 7.29 -11.63
N SER A 278 4.79 7.31 -10.67
CA SER A 278 5.07 6.84 -9.30
C SER A 278 5.40 5.36 -9.31
N HIS A 279 6.33 4.92 -8.45
CA HIS A 279 6.67 3.50 -8.30
C HIS A 279 6.11 2.99 -6.97
N PHE A 280 5.18 2.06 -7.05
CA PHE A 280 4.56 1.41 -5.89
C PHE A 280 3.81 0.14 -6.34
N GLY A 281 3.45 -0.70 -5.38
CA GLY A 281 2.43 -1.73 -5.53
C GLY A 281 1.12 -1.31 -4.90
N LEU A 282 0.00 -1.84 -5.39
CA LEU A 282 -1.31 -1.71 -4.77
C LEU A 282 -2.12 -2.98 -5.02
N GLU A 283 -2.58 -3.53 -3.94
CA GLU A 283 -3.25 -4.81 -3.91
C GLU A 283 -4.75 -4.72 -4.17
N HIS A 284 -5.27 -5.76 -4.81
CA HIS A 284 -6.70 -5.95 -5.09
C HIS A 284 -7.08 -7.43 -4.97
N HIS A 285 -8.40 -7.75 -4.97
CA HIS A 285 -8.85 -9.14 -4.85
C HIS A 285 -8.35 -10.02 -6.00
N GLN A 286 -8.46 -9.53 -7.24
CA GLN A 286 -8.18 -10.29 -8.46
C GLN A 286 -7.19 -9.59 -9.40
N THR A 287 -6.54 -8.56 -8.92
CA THR A 287 -5.46 -7.85 -9.62
C THR A 287 -4.42 -7.36 -8.63
N SER A 288 -3.24 -6.99 -9.12
CA SER A 288 -2.31 -6.11 -8.45
C SER A 288 -1.83 -5.05 -9.42
N ASN A 289 -1.77 -3.79 -8.96
CA ASN A 289 -1.23 -2.67 -9.72
C ASN A 289 0.24 -2.50 -9.33
N ASN A 290 1.17 -2.79 -10.25
CA ASN A 290 2.61 -2.76 -10.00
C ASN A 290 3.25 -1.75 -10.94
N GLN A 291 3.60 -0.59 -10.41
CA GLN A 291 4.26 0.49 -11.13
C GLN A 291 5.75 0.47 -10.79
N VAL A 292 6.59 0.20 -11.79
CA VAL A 292 8.01 -0.05 -11.60
C VAL A 292 8.85 0.67 -12.67
N PRO A 293 10.16 0.87 -12.43
CA PRO A 293 11.06 1.47 -13.42
C PRO A 293 11.00 0.77 -14.77
N GLU A 294 11.19 1.51 -15.85
CA GLU A 294 11.08 0.98 -17.22
C GLU A 294 11.98 -0.23 -17.48
N ARG A 295 13.17 -0.25 -16.83
CA ARG A 295 14.17 -1.34 -16.96
C ARG A 295 13.94 -2.54 -16.04
N PHE A 296 12.83 -2.59 -15.31
CA PHE A 296 12.58 -3.60 -14.27
C PHE A 296 12.82 -5.04 -14.73
N PHE A 297 12.36 -5.44 -15.91
CA PHE A 297 12.53 -6.81 -16.37
C PHE A 297 13.89 -7.09 -17.04
N VAL A 298 14.57 -6.07 -17.56
CA VAL A 298 15.78 -6.23 -18.36
C VAL A 298 17.08 -5.89 -17.64
N ASN A 299 17.00 -5.24 -16.47
CA ASN A 299 18.14 -4.94 -15.61
C ASN A 299 18.11 -5.78 -14.32
N ASP A 300 19.16 -6.55 -14.08
CA ASP A 300 19.23 -7.48 -12.94
C ASP A 300 19.26 -6.76 -11.58
N GLU A 301 19.87 -5.58 -11.49
CA GLU A 301 19.97 -4.81 -10.24
C GLU A 301 18.61 -4.17 -9.88
N VAL A 302 17.96 -3.56 -10.87
CA VAL A 302 16.60 -3.00 -10.69
C VAL A 302 15.61 -4.10 -10.33
N HIS A 303 15.68 -5.24 -11.01
CA HIS A 303 14.82 -6.38 -10.68
C HIS A 303 15.06 -6.90 -9.28
N ARG A 304 16.32 -7.13 -8.88
CA ARG A 304 16.68 -7.64 -7.54
C ARG A 304 16.12 -6.77 -6.43
N ARG A 305 16.20 -5.45 -6.60
CA ARG A 305 15.70 -4.46 -5.63
C ARG A 305 14.20 -4.55 -5.38
N LEU A 306 13.42 -4.94 -6.40
CA LEU A 306 11.96 -4.95 -6.40
C LEU A 306 11.36 -6.35 -6.64
N ALA A 307 12.17 -7.40 -6.51
CA ALA A 307 11.75 -8.76 -6.87
C ALA A 307 10.65 -9.33 -5.95
N ASP A 308 10.52 -8.80 -4.75
CA ASP A 308 9.48 -9.15 -3.78
C ASP A 308 8.18 -8.34 -3.94
N LEU A 309 8.16 -7.29 -4.77
CA LEU A 309 6.98 -6.42 -4.94
C LEU A 309 5.77 -7.20 -5.48
N LEU A 310 5.87 -7.82 -6.66
CA LEU A 310 4.75 -8.57 -7.24
C LEU A 310 4.31 -9.76 -6.34
N PRO A 311 5.23 -10.53 -5.73
CA PRO A 311 4.86 -11.51 -4.70
C PRO A 311 4.11 -10.92 -3.52
N HIS A 312 4.53 -9.75 -2.99
CA HIS A 312 3.88 -9.04 -1.91
C HIS A 312 2.43 -8.70 -2.28
N GLU A 313 2.22 -8.01 -3.39
CA GLU A 313 0.89 -7.62 -3.87
C GLU A 313 0.00 -8.84 -4.16
N PHE A 314 0.60 -9.95 -4.59
CA PHE A 314 -0.13 -11.18 -4.82
C PHE A 314 -0.62 -11.83 -3.52
N VAL A 315 0.20 -11.84 -2.46
CA VAL A 315 -0.16 -12.36 -1.13
C VAL A 315 -1.37 -11.63 -0.56
N HIS A 316 -1.51 -10.36 -0.82
CA HIS A 316 -2.63 -9.56 -0.34
C HIS A 316 -4.00 -10.06 -0.82
N SER A 317 -4.09 -10.81 -1.92
CA SER A 317 -5.35 -11.44 -2.31
C SER A 317 -5.93 -12.31 -1.19
N TRP A 318 -5.07 -12.92 -0.36
CA TRP A 318 -5.45 -13.70 0.83
C TRP A 318 -5.37 -12.88 2.12
N CYS A 319 -4.18 -12.32 2.40
CA CYS A 319 -3.89 -11.53 3.60
C CYS A 319 -4.14 -10.05 3.33
N GLY A 320 -5.37 -9.61 3.53
CA GLY A 320 -5.75 -8.20 3.34
C GLY A 320 -7.03 -8.00 2.54
N LYS A 321 -7.15 -8.59 1.36
CA LYS A 321 -8.35 -8.40 0.52
C LYS A 321 -9.44 -9.39 0.91
N THR A 322 -9.13 -10.67 1.00
CA THR A 322 -10.11 -11.70 1.41
C THR A 322 -10.27 -11.75 2.92
N LEU A 323 -9.21 -12.07 3.67
CA LEU A 323 -9.22 -11.93 5.12
C LEU A 323 -8.62 -10.57 5.50
N ARG A 324 -9.46 -9.73 6.09
CA ARG A 324 -9.14 -8.32 6.32
C ARG A 324 -9.29 -7.96 7.79
N PRO A 325 -8.36 -7.20 8.39
CA PRO A 325 -8.55 -6.63 9.72
C PRO A 325 -9.90 -5.93 9.83
N HIS A 326 -10.63 -6.18 10.91
CA HIS A 326 -11.97 -5.60 11.10
C HIS A 326 -11.96 -4.06 10.96
N GLY A 327 -10.92 -3.41 11.48
CA GLY A 327 -10.76 -1.95 11.40
C GLY A 327 -10.59 -1.39 9.98
N LEU A 328 -10.22 -2.24 9.01
CA LEU A 328 -10.07 -1.86 7.58
C LEU A 328 -11.32 -2.19 6.75
N VAL A 329 -12.37 -2.77 7.37
CA VAL A 329 -13.63 -3.06 6.69
C VAL A 329 -14.61 -1.94 7.00
N THR A 330 -14.96 -1.15 5.99
CA THR A 330 -15.86 -0.02 6.09
C THR A 330 -17.10 -0.23 5.22
N ALA A 331 -18.23 0.37 5.58
CA ALA A 331 -19.47 0.23 4.84
C ALA A 331 -19.45 0.99 3.49
N ASP A 332 -18.60 1.99 3.38
CA ASP A 332 -18.39 2.79 2.18
C ASP A 332 -17.00 3.46 2.19
N TYR A 333 -16.70 4.27 1.19
CA TYR A 333 -15.42 4.98 1.08
C TYR A 333 -15.38 6.32 1.85
N GLN A 334 -16.35 6.60 2.70
CA GLN A 334 -16.41 7.83 3.52
C GLN A 334 -16.01 7.58 4.98
N GLN A 335 -16.01 6.33 5.41
CA GLN A 335 -15.71 5.94 6.79
C GLN A 335 -14.21 5.74 7.00
N GLU A 336 -13.75 6.12 8.19
CA GLU A 336 -12.36 5.99 8.61
C GLU A 336 -11.94 4.52 8.71
N MET A 337 -10.75 4.22 8.21
CA MET A 337 -10.09 2.92 8.37
C MET A 337 -9.16 2.95 9.58
N LEU A 338 -9.23 1.94 10.43
CA LEU A 338 -8.31 1.75 11.57
C LEU A 338 -7.15 0.85 11.15
N THR A 339 -5.94 1.36 11.27
CA THR A 339 -4.73 0.75 10.69
C THR A 339 -3.87 0.01 11.72
N ASP A 340 -4.38 -0.23 12.91
CA ASP A 340 -3.67 -0.84 14.04
C ASP A 340 -3.15 -2.26 13.79
N LEU A 341 -3.72 -3.00 12.84
CA LEU A 341 -3.29 -4.35 12.45
C LEU A 341 -2.46 -4.39 11.15
N LEU A 342 -1.88 -3.29 10.70
CA LEU A 342 -1.00 -3.29 9.52
C LEU A 342 0.28 -4.13 9.72
N TRP A 343 0.69 -4.38 10.95
CA TRP A 343 1.77 -5.34 11.20
C TRP A 343 1.42 -6.79 10.83
N VAL A 344 0.10 -7.12 10.71
CA VAL A 344 -0.38 -8.37 10.10
C VAL A 344 -0.61 -8.16 8.61
N TYR A 345 -1.44 -7.18 8.26
CA TYR A 345 -1.83 -6.91 6.87
C TYR A 345 -0.61 -6.74 5.96
N GLU A 346 0.33 -5.89 6.36
CA GLU A 346 1.55 -5.58 5.60
C GLU A 346 2.75 -6.42 6.05
N GLY A 347 2.95 -6.53 7.36
CA GLY A 347 4.14 -7.18 7.90
C GLY A 347 4.21 -8.68 7.59
N LEU A 348 3.09 -9.40 7.69
CA LEU A 348 3.03 -10.81 7.31
C LEU A 348 3.05 -10.98 5.78
N THR A 349 2.41 -10.07 5.06
CA THR A 349 2.47 -10.05 3.60
C THR A 349 3.89 -9.82 3.10
N GLN A 350 4.64 -8.89 3.71
CA GLN A 350 6.05 -8.68 3.39
C GLN A 350 6.90 -9.93 3.66
N TYR A 351 6.64 -10.63 4.78
CA TYR A 351 7.30 -11.90 5.05
C TYR A 351 7.03 -12.94 3.96
N TYR A 352 5.76 -13.17 3.59
CA TYR A 352 5.41 -14.14 2.54
C TYR A 352 5.84 -13.67 1.16
N GLY A 353 5.86 -12.37 0.88
CA GLY A 353 6.39 -11.80 -0.36
C GLY A 353 7.84 -12.21 -0.57
N ILE A 354 8.69 -12.06 0.45
CA ILE A 354 10.10 -12.50 0.43
C ILE A 354 10.20 -14.03 0.27
N VAL A 355 9.42 -14.79 1.05
CA VAL A 355 9.41 -16.26 0.98
C VAL A 355 9.04 -16.75 -0.42
N LEU A 356 7.99 -16.19 -1.01
CA LEU A 356 7.53 -16.55 -2.35
C LEU A 356 8.51 -16.08 -3.44
N ALA A 357 9.14 -14.91 -3.29
CA ALA A 357 10.18 -14.44 -4.21
C ALA A 357 11.36 -15.41 -4.28
N VAL A 358 11.78 -15.95 -3.11
CA VAL A 358 12.85 -16.95 -3.05
C VAL A 358 12.39 -18.31 -3.59
N ARG A 359 11.21 -18.80 -3.19
CA ARG A 359 10.69 -20.11 -3.63
C ARG A 359 10.43 -20.18 -5.13
N SER A 360 10.01 -19.05 -5.71
CA SER A 360 9.76 -18.97 -7.15
C SER A 360 11.01 -18.78 -8.01
N GLY A 361 12.14 -18.42 -7.39
CA GLY A 361 13.39 -18.14 -8.09
C GLY A 361 13.50 -16.70 -8.62
N LEU A 362 12.61 -15.78 -8.20
CA LEU A 362 12.75 -14.33 -8.44
C LEU A 362 13.95 -13.76 -7.68
N LEU A 363 14.21 -14.28 -6.49
CA LEU A 363 15.44 -14.10 -5.71
C LEU A 363 16.09 -15.45 -5.47
N SER A 364 17.41 -15.49 -5.48
CA SER A 364 18.14 -16.63 -4.94
C SER A 364 18.05 -16.67 -3.40
N MET A 365 18.36 -17.81 -2.80
CA MET A 365 18.40 -17.95 -1.34
C MET A 365 19.37 -16.96 -0.70
N ASP A 366 20.50 -16.68 -1.35
CA ASP A 366 21.50 -15.72 -0.85
C ASP A 366 20.99 -14.29 -0.93
N GLU A 367 20.30 -13.90 -2.01
CA GLU A 367 19.70 -12.57 -2.14
C GLU A 367 18.58 -12.36 -1.12
N GLY A 368 17.74 -13.37 -0.85
CA GLY A 368 16.75 -13.30 0.22
C GLY A 368 17.38 -13.10 1.61
N ARG A 369 18.50 -13.79 1.90
CA ARG A 369 19.27 -13.56 3.14
C ARG A 369 19.88 -12.17 3.21
N GLN A 370 20.37 -11.64 2.09
CA GLN A 370 20.93 -10.28 2.00
C GLN A 370 19.86 -9.22 2.22
N LEU A 371 18.65 -9.41 1.69
CA LEU A 371 17.50 -8.55 1.94
C LEU A 371 17.14 -8.50 3.43
N LEU A 372 17.03 -9.66 4.09
CA LEU A 372 16.77 -9.73 5.53
C LEU A 372 17.91 -9.10 6.36
N ALA A 373 19.17 -9.24 5.92
CA ALA A 373 20.31 -8.58 6.57
C ALA A 373 20.25 -7.05 6.43
N ALA A 374 19.81 -6.54 5.26
CA ALA A 374 19.61 -5.12 5.04
C ALA A 374 18.49 -4.56 5.94
N TYR A 375 17.37 -5.25 6.08
CA TYR A 375 16.29 -4.87 7.01
C TYR A 375 16.79 -4.85 8.47
N ALA A 376 17.52 -5.89 8.87
CA ALA A 376 18.06 -5.97 10.21
C ALA A 376 19.07 -4.83 10.49
N ASP A 377 19.92 -4.48 9.54
CA ASP A 377 20.89 -3.39 9.67
C ASP A 377 20.19 -2.03 9.79
N GLU A 378 19.29 -1.71 8.87
CA GLU A 378 18.53 -0.48 8.90
C GLU A 378 17.78 -0.28 10.22
N LEU A 379 17.00 -1.29 10.63
CA LEU A 379 16.18 -1.23 11.83
C LEU A 379 17.01 -1.20 13.13
N ASN A 380 18.17 -1.87 13.17
CA ASN A 380 19.06 -1.82 14.33
C ASN A 380 19.73 -0.45 14.52
N HIS A 381 19.88 0.32 13.43
CA HIS A 381 20.46 1.67 13.45
C HIS A 381 19.42 2.78 13.41
N GLN A 382 18.14 2.42 13.47
CA GLN A 382 17.03 3.38 13.50
C GLN A 382 16.82 3.91 14.93
N THR A 383 17.19 5.17 15.14
CA THR A 383 17.15 5.80 16.47
C THR A 383 15.75 6.13 16.96
N GLY A 384 14.80 6.27 16.06
CA GLY A 384 13.38 6.53 16.35
C GLY A 384 12.70 5.43 17.19
N ARG A 385 13.24 4.21 17.17
CA ARG A 385 12.78 3.09 18.00
C ARG A 385 12.83 3.37 19.50
N ARG A 386 13.66 4.31 19.93
CA ARG A 386 13.80 4.68 21.35
C ARG A 386 12.58 5.42 21.91
N TRP A 387 11.77 6.02 21.04
CA TRP A 387 10.59 6.78 21.48
C TRP A 387 9.27 6.23 20.94
N ARG A 388 9.27 5.66 19.73
CA ARG A 388 8.07 5.17 19.04
C ARG A 388 8.06 3.64 18.99
N PRO A 389 7.05 2.94 19.57
CA PRO A 389 6.88 1.50 19.41
C PRO A 389 6.38 1.15 18.00
N LEU A 390 6.53 -0.11 17.58
CA LEU A 390 6.09 -0.56 16.26
C LEU A 390 4.57 -0.39 16.07
N GLN A 391 3.78 -0.68 17.10
CA GLN A 391 2.32 -0.51 17.08
C GLN A 391 1.90 0.91 16.69
N ASP A 392 2.62 1.93 17.17
CA ASP A 392 2.30 3.33 16.85
C ASP A 392 2.57 3.65 15.38
N THR A 393 3.56 3.00 14.74
CA THR A 393 3.80 3.18 13.30
C THR A 393 2.63 2.65 12.46
N ALA A 394 2.03 1.53 12.86
CA ALA A 394 0.84 0.99 12.22
C ALA A 394 -0.39 1.89 12.47
N THR A 395 -0.63 2.29 13.71
CA THR A 395 -1.78 3.16 14.06
C THR A 395 -1.72 4.52 13.36
N ALA A 396 -0.51 5.06 13.16
CA ALA A 396 -0.29 6.37 12.53
C ALA A 396 0.00 6.27 11.01
N ALA A 397 -0.25 5.12 10.38
CA ALA A 397 0.18 4.84 9.01
C ALA A 397 -0.20 5.94 8.01
N HIS A 398 -1.47 6.37 8.01
CA HIS A 398 -1.96 7.35 7.04
C HIS A 398 -1.24 8.72 7.08
N ILE A 399 -0.68 9.12 8.24
CA ILE A 399 0.15 10.32 8.31
C ILE A 399 1.63 10.02 8.05
N LEU A 400 2.06 8.78 8.20
CA LEU A 400 3.45 8.39 7.97
C LEU A 400 3.76 8.13 6.51
N TYR A 401 2.80 7.66 5.71
CA TYR A 401 2.95 7.52 4.26
C TYR A 401 3.25 8.86 3.56
N THR A 402 2.75 9.96 4.10
CA THR A 402 2.97 11.32 3.57
C THR A 402 4.04 12.09 4.32
N ALA A 403 4.73 11.45 5.27
CA ALA A 403 5.78 12.09 6.04
C ALA A 403 6.98 12.43 5.15
N PRO A 404 7.66 13.59 5.38
CA PRO A 404 8.88 13.92 4.68
C PRO A 404 9.95 12.84 4.89
N VAL A 405 10.80 12.62 3.87
CA VAL A 405 11.90 11.64 3.93
C VAL A 405 13.01 12.06 4.88
N GLU A 406 13.16 13.37 5.13
CA GLU A 406 14.15 13.93 6.04
C GLU A 406 13.87 13.49 7.48
N TRP A 407 14.90 13.12 8.20
CA TRP A 407 14.82 12.60 9.56
C TRP A 407 13.99 11.32 9.71
N ALA A 408 13.86 10.52 8.65
CA ALA A 408 13.12 9.26 8.67
C ALA A 408 13.64 8.31 9.77
N ASN A 409 14.97 8.23 9.95
CA ASN A 409 15.60 7.45 11.02
C ASN A 409 15.09 7.86 12.43
N TRP A 410 14.91 9.17 12.69
CA TRP A 410 14.43 9.65 13.98
C TRP A 410 12.89 9.64 14.09
N ARG A 411 12.19 9.97 12.99
CA ARG A 411 10.72 9.97 12.97
C ARG A 411 10.16 8.57 13.13
N ARG A 412 10.81 7.59 12.53
CA ARG A 412 10.31 6.25 12.30
C ARG A 412 9.10 6.26 11.36
N GLY A 413 9.21 5.61 10.23
CA GLY A 413 8.18 5.60 9.18
C GLY A 413 7.23 4.42 9.28
N VAL A 414 6.93 3.83 8.13
CA VAL A 414 6.03 2.66 7.97
C VAL A 414 6.77 1.34 8.26
N ASP A 415 7.44 1.26 9.38
CA ASP A 415 8.33 0.14 9.74
C ASP A 415 7.61 -1.19 9.92
N PHE A 416 6.28 -1.18 9.97
CA PHE A 416 5.48 -2.41 10.03
C PHE A 416 5.67 -3.31 8.81
N TYR A 417 6.25 -2.83 7.69
CA TYR A 417 6.71 -3.68 6.58
C TYR A 417 8.00 -4.45 6.94
N PRO A 418 9.17 -3.81 7.01
CA PRO A 418 10.43 -4.54 7.22
C PRO A 418 10.53 -5.14 8.62
N GLU A 419 10.09 -4.44 9.66
CA GLU A 419 10.11 -4.98 11.02
C GLU A 419 9.03 -6.05 11.22
N GLY A 420 7.87 -5.88 10.58
CA GLY A 420 6.83 -6.90 10.53
C GLY A 420 7.35 -8.19 9.90
N ALA A 421 8.08 -8.11 8.79
CA ALA A 421 8.68 -9.29 8.17
C ALA A 421 9.65 -10.02 9.10
N LEU A 422 10.52 -9.30 9.84
CA LEU A 422 11.41 -9.91 10.84
C LEU A 422 10.65 -10.48 12.05
N LEU A 423 9.59 -9.82 12.48
CA LEU A 423 8.71 -10.30 13.55
C LEU A 423 8.02 -11.62 13.17
N TRP A 424 7.50 -11.71 11.95
CA TRP A 424 6.85 -12.93 11.46
C TRP A 424 7.85 -14.05 11.17
N LEU A 425 9.08 -13.72 10.74
CA LEU A 425 10.17 -14.69 10.67
C LEU A 425 10.48 -15.28 12.06
N GLU A 426 10.48 -14.44 13.12
CA GLU A 426 10.68 -14.90 14.49
C GLU A 426 9.54 -15.82 14.95
N ALA A 427 8.30 -15.49 14.58
CA ALA A 427 7.14 -16.35 14.84
C ALA A 427 7.24 -17.70 14.11
N ASP A 428 7.68 -17.72 12.83
CA ASP A 428 7.88 -18.98 12.08
C ASP A 428 8.94 -19.88 12.71
N VAL A 429 10.08 -19.30 13.08
CA VAL A 429 11.16 -20.05 13.75
C VAL A 429 10.69 -20.59 15.10
N LEU A 430 9.92 -19.80 15.86
CA LEU A 430 9.36 -20.23 17.13
C LEU A 430 8.36 -21.39 16.95
N ILE A 431 7.46 -21.32 15.96
CA ILE A 431 6.52 -22.41 15.65
C ILE A 431 7.29 -23.69 15.30
N ARG A 432 8.30 -23.62 14.44
CA ARG A 432 9.13 -24.76 14.06
C ARG A 432 9.81 -25.39 15.29
N ARG A 433 10.36 -24.56 16.17
CA ARG A 433 10.99 -25.03 17.41
C ARG A 433 9.99 -25.70 18.37
N LEU A 434 8.83 -25.11 18.58
CA LEU A 434 7.77 -25.65 19.46
C LEU A 434 7.18 -26.97 18.94
N THR A 435 7.29 -27.22 17.65
CA THR A 435 6.70 -28.39 16.99
C THR A 435 7.75 -29.37 16.44
N ASP A 436 9.02 -29.25 16.80
CA ASP A 436 10.13 -30.05 16.28
C ASP A 436 10.16 -30.08 14.73
N GLY A 437 9.92 -28.93 14.10
CA GLY A 437 9.92 -28.74 12.65
C GLY A 437 8.68 -29.29 11.93
N ARG A 438 7.68 -29.82 12.64
CA ARG A 438 6.48 -30.41 12.02
C ARG A 438 5.47 -29.39 11.52
N ARG A 439 5.52 -28.16 12.02
CA ARG A 439 4.63 -27.04 11.65
C ARG A 439 5.45 -25.79 11.40
N SER A 440 4.85 -24.88 10.62
CA SER A 440 5.43 -23.60 10.25
C SER A 440 4.33 -22.56 10.00
N LEU A 441 4.70 -21.33 9.66
CA LEU A 441 3.73 -20.32 9.21
C LEU A 441 3.04 -20.72 7.88
N ASP A 442 3.58 -21.63 7.08
CA ASP A 442 2.87 -22.16 5.91
C ASP A 442 1.56 -22.87 6.32
N ASP A 443 1.56 -23.59 7.44
CA ASP A 443 0.35 -24.21 7.99
C ASP A 443 -0.65 -23.16 8.45
N PHE A 444 -0.18 -22.10 9.08
CA PHE A 444 -1.01 -20.96 9.46
C PHE A 444 -1.62 -20.28 8.23
N ALA A 445 -0.83 -20.01 7.19
CA ALA A 445 -1.32 -19.41 5.94
C ALA A 445 -2.44 -20.24 5.32
N ARG A 446 -2.24 -21.56 5.23
CA ARG A 446 -3.21 -22.48 4.65
C ARG A 446 -4.49 -22.57 5.47
N GLU A 447 -4.39 -22.67 6.79
CA GLU A 447 -5.55 -22.81 7.66
C GLU A 447 -6.32 -21.51 7.85
N PHE A 448 -5.62 -20.38 8.02
CA PHE A 448 -6.25 -19.10 8.35
C PHE A 448 -6.66 -18.31 7.11
N PHE A 449 -5.76 -18.14 6.16
CA PHE A 449 -5.97 -17.28 4.98
C PHE A 449 -6.42 -18.04 3.73
N GLY A 450 -6.11 -19.31 3.62
CA GLY A 450 -6.28 -20.09 2.40
C GLY A 450 -7.39 -21.15 2.47
N ALA A 451 -7.04 -22.41 2.24
CA ALA A 451 -7.97 -23.53 2.14
C ALA A 451 -8.87 -23.71 3.35
N GLY A 452 -8.41 -23.33 4.55
CA GLY A 452 -9.20 -23.37 5.78
C GLY A 452 -10.44 -22.46 5.78
N THR A 453 -10.56 -21.51 4.83
CA THR A 453 -11.76 -20.66 4.68
C THR A 453 -12.94 -21.37 4.03
N GLY A 454 -12.72 -22.53 3.37
CA GLY A 454 -13.75 -23.30 2.67
C GLY A 454 -14.31 -22.65 1.42
N SER A 455 -13.61 -21.66 0.85
CA SER A 455 -14.04 -20.95 -0.38
C SER A 455 -12.95 -20.99 -1.45
N GLU A 456 -13.36 -21.27 -2.67
CA GLU A 456 -12.51 -21.26 -3.86
C GLU A 456 -13.21 -20.52 -5.01
N GLY A 457 -12.45 -19.74 -5.77
CA GLY A 457 -12.95 -19.06 -6.97
C GLY A 457 -13.97 -17.95 -6.72
N ARG A 458 -14.17 -17.51 -5.46
CA ARG A 458 -15.13 -16.47 -5.11
C ARG A 458 -14.46 -15.33 -4.38
N ILE A 459 -14.80 -14.10 -4.79
CA ILE A 459 -14.42 -12.87 -4.10
C ILE A 459 -15.37 -12.65 -2.91
N PHE A 460 -14.80 -12.47 -1.73
CA PHE A 460 -15.53 -12.13 -0.50
C PHE A 460 -14.57 -11.44 0.48
N VAL A 461 -15.14 -10.79 1.48
CA VAL A 461 -14.38 -10.19 2.59
C VAL A 461 -14.80 -10.89 3.88
N LYS A 462 -13.83 -11.41 4.62
CA LYS A 462 -14.01 -11.98 5.95
C LYS A 462 -13.21 -11.16 6.96
N PRO A 463 -13.88 -10.35 7.78
CA PRO A 463 -13.20 -9.59 8.83
C PRO A 463 -12.58 -10.51 9.90
N TYR A 464 -11.46 -10.07 10.48
CA TYR A 464 -10.86 -10.71 11.66
C TYR A 464 -10.36 -9.68 12.67
N ALA A 465 -10.31 -10.08 13.93
CA ALA A 465 -9.67 -9.35 15.02
C ALA A 465 -8.30 -9.97 15.36
N VAL A 466 -7.50 -9.29 16.15
CA VAL A 466 -6.19 -9.80 16.57
C VAL A 466 -6.30 -11.10 17.38
N GLU A 467 -7.39 -11.27 18.12
CA GLU A 467 -7.69 -12.48 18.90
C GLU A 467 -7.83 -13.71 18.01
N ASP A 468 -8.34 -13.56 16.78
CA ASP A 468 -8.45 -14.65 15.81
C ASP A 468 -7.07 -15.14 15.36
N ILE A 469 -6.12 -14.21 15.19
CA ILE A 469 -4.70 -14.53 14.90
C ILE A 469 -4.09 -15.33 16.06
N TYR A 470 -4.25 -14.85 17.30
CA TYR A 470 -3.71 -15.54 18.47
C TYR A 470 -4.33 -16.93 18.65
N ALA A 471 -5.64 -17.06 18.43
CA ALA A 471 -6.33 -18.33 18.52
C ALA A 471 -5.86 -19.32 17.43
N ALA A 472 -5.65 -18.87 16.22
CA ALA A 472 -5.14 -19.71 15.12
C ALA A 472 -3.69 -20.17 15.39
N LEU A 473 -2.83 -19.28 15.85
CA LEU A 473 -1.46 -19.62 16.22
C LEU A 473 -1.41 -20.56 17.46
N GLN A 474 -2.28 -20.34 18.45
CA GLN A 474 -2.42 -21.20 19.63
C GLN A 474 -2.81 -22.64 19.26
N LYS A 475 -3.71 -22.80 18.28
CA LYS A 475 -4.11 -24.09 17.75
C LYS A 475 -2.96 -24.79 17.02
N LEU A 476 -2.14 -24.01 16.29
CA LEU A 476 -1.01 -24.52 15.52
C LEU A 476 0.15 -24.95 16.42
N ALA A 477 0.52 -24.12 17.37
CA ALA A 477 1.58 -24.34 18.35
C ALA A 477 1.23 -23.62 19.67
N PRO A 478 0.88 -24.37 20.74
CA PRO A 478 0.52 -23.78 22.03
C PRO A 478 1.66 -22.93 22.60
N TYR A 479 1.39 -21.62 22.80
CA TYR A 479 2.35 -20.65 23.32
C TYR A 479 1.64 -19.37 23.75
N ASP A 480 2.24 -18.52 24.58
CA ASP A 480 1.71 -17.18 24.88
C ASP A 480 1.91 -16.21 23.72
N TRP A 481 1.13 -16.37 22.65
CA TRP A 481 1.21 -15.55 21.46
C TRP A 481 0.86 -14.09 21.73
N LYS A 482 -0.10 -13.84 22.64
CA LYS A 482 -0.45 -12.48 23.02
C LYS A 482 0.73 -11.78 23.70
N GLY A 483 1.37 -12.39 24.67
CA GLY A 483 2.58 -11.87 25.31
C GLY A 483 3.72 -11.68 24.31
N PHE A 484 3.93 -12.65 23.41
CA PHE A 484 4.96 -12.60 22.35
C PHE A 484 4.82 -11.35 21.47
N PHE A 485 3.63 -11.09 20.93
CA PHE A 485 3.38 -9.94 20.07
C PHE A 485 3.34 -8.62 20.86
N THR A 486 2.71 -8.60 22.04
CA THR A 486 2.63 -7.38 22.86
C THR A 486 4.02 -6.84 23.20
N ALA A 487 4.96 -7.70 23.61
CA ALA A 487 6.32 -7.28 23.93
C ALA A 487 7.08 -6.69 22.74
N ARG A 488 6.75 -7.10 21.51
CA ARG A 488 7.42 -6.62 20.28
C ARG A 488 6.75 -5.43 19.64
N LEU A 489 5.44 -5.32 19.77
CA LEU A 489 4.63 -4.27 19.16
C LEU A 489 4.50 -3.03 20.04
N ALA A 490 4.18 -3.22 21.33
CA ALA A 490 3.84 -2.11 22.22
C ALA A 490 5.04 -1.55 23.00
N GLU A 491 6.08 -2.35 23.21
CA GLU A 491 7.26 -1.92 23.94
C GLU A 491 8.26 -1.19 23.02
N LYS A 492 8.96 -0.22 23.58
CA LYS A 492 10.04 0.48 22.89
C LYS A 492 11.29 -0.40 22.88
N GLN A 493 11.55 -1.00 21.75
CA GLN A 493 12.69 -1.89 21.57
C GLN A 493 13.88 -1.13 20.97
N PRO A 494 15.06 -1.10 21.60
CA PRO A 494 16.22 -0.39 21.07
C PRO A 494 16.83 -1.07 19.82
N ARG A 495 16.49 -2.32 19.57
CA ARG A 495 16.95 -3.13 18.44
C ARG A 495 15.79 -3.77 17.69
N ALA A 496 16.01 -4.12 16.44
CA ALA A 496 15.09 -4.91 15.64
C ALA A 496 14.81 -6.29 16.25
N PRO A 497 13.70 -6.96 15.91
CA PRO A 497 13.43 -8.35 16.31
C PRO A 497 14.39 -9.29 15.57
N MET A 498 15.52 -9.60 16.21
CA MET A 498 16.59 -10.44 15.65
C MET A 498 16.37 -11.94 15.90
N GLY A 499 15.37 -12.31 16.71
CA GLY A 499 15.14 -13.69 17.14
C GLY A 499 14.94 -14.65 15.96
N GLY A 500 14.24 -14.24 14.93
CA GLY A 500 14.04 -15.04 13.72
C GLY A 500 15.34 -15.38 12.99
N LEU A 501 16.29 -14.45 12.95
CA LEU A 501 17.61 -14.68 12.36
C LEU A 501 18.48 -15.54 13.29
N THR A 502 18.66 -15.13 14.55
CA THR A 502 19.61 -15.78 15.47
C THR A 502 19.18 -17.19 15.88
N GLU A 503 17.91 -17.39 16.18
CA GLU A 503 17.36 -18.71 16.52
C GLU A 503 17.17 -19.59 15.28
N GLY A 504 17.05 -18.98 14.09
CA GLY A 504 17.13 -19.64 12.80
C GLY A 504 18.55 -20.06 12.39
N GLY A 505 19.55 -19.77 13.22
CA GLY A 505 20.95 -20.16 13.00
C GLY A 505 21.76 -19.20 12.13
N TRP A 506 21.29 -17.96 11.95
CA TRP A 506 21.97 -16.96 11.14
C TRP A 506 22.52 -15.81 11.97
N THR A 507 23.61 -15.21 11.49
CA THR A 507 24.24 -14.04 12.11
C THR A 507 24.44 -12.95 11.05
N VAL A 508 24.02 -11.73 11.36
CA VAL A 508 24.34 -10.57 10.52
C VAL A 508 25.78 -10.18 10.75
N SER A 509 26.57 -10.15 9.69
CA SER A 509 27.98 -9.73 9.71
C SER A 509 28.17 -8.52 8.81
N TYR A 510 29.26 -7.77 9.04
CA TYR A 510 29.56 -6.55 8.30
C TYR A 510 30.83 -6.69 7.49
N ARG A 511 30.83 -6.09 6.28
CA ARG A 511 31.95 -6.08 5.35
C ARG A 511 32.20 -4.64 4.87
N GLU A 512 33.38 -4.41 4.29
CA GLU A 512 33.73 -3.11 3.68
C GLU A 512 33.10 -2.89 2.31
N MET A 513 32.74 -3.98 1.63
CA MET A 513 32.06 -3.96 0.35
C MET A 513 30.59 -4.33 0.54
N PRO A 514 29.67 -3.61 -0.09
CA PRO A 514 28.25 -3.96 -0.02
C PRO A 514 28.00 -5.32 -0.69
N ASN A 515 27.03 -6.06 -0.17
CA ASN A 515 26.52 -7.24 -0.87
C ASN A 515 25.69 -6.83 -2.11
N PRO A 516 25.40 -7.75 -3.06
CA PRO A 516 24.66 -7.43 -4.29
C PRO A 516 23.29 -6.76 -4.07
N PHE A 517 22.59 -7.11 -2.99
CA PHE A 517 21.31 -6.48 -2.66
C PHE A 517 21.50 -5.02 -2.21
N VAL A 518 22.40 -4.79 -1.25
CA VAL A 518 22.72 -3.42 -0.78
C VAL A 518 23.32 -2.58 -1.91
N LEU A 519 24.10 -3.19 -2.82
CA LEU A 519 24.60 -2.51 -4.00
C LEU A 519 23.46 -2.03 -4.91
N SER A 520 22.44 -2.85 -5.13
CA SER A 520 21.26 -2.45 -5.93
C SER A 520 20.46 -1.31 -5.31
N LEU A 521 20.44 -1.19 -3.98
CA LEU A 521 19.86 -0.02 -3.29
C LEU A 521 20.72 1.23 -3.46
N SER A 522 22.00 1.08 -3.75
CA SER A 522 22.99 2.15 -3.75
C SER A 522 23.11 2.90 -5.08
N GLU A 523 22.31 2.60 -6.10
CA GLU A 523 22.37 3.32 -7.39
C GLU A 523 22.10 4.82 -7.25
N GLU A 524 21.16 5.20 -6.38
CA GLU A 524 20.75 6.60 -6.19
C GLU A 524 21.27 7.21 -4.90
N VAL A 525 21.58 6.38 -3.90
CA VAL A 525 21.98 6.80 -2.56
C VAL A 525 23.12 5.95 -2.02
N LEU A 526 23.93 6.50 -1.13
CA LEU A 526 24.93 5.77 -0.33
C LEU A 526 24.36 5.61 1.09
N PRO A 527 23.83 4.43 1.44
CA PRO A 527 23.34 4.17 2.79
C PRO A 527 24.51 3.76 3.70
N LEU A 528 24.74 4.49 4.77
CA LEU A 528 25.77 4.23 5.78
C LEU A 528 25.18 4.21 7.20
N PRO A 529 24.05 3.52 7.45
CA PRO A 529 23.39 3.52 8.76
C PRO A 529 24.31 2.91 9.83
N SER A 530 24.98 1.81 9.55
CA SER A 530 25.86 1.07 10.47
C SER A 530 27.25 1.69 10.63
N SER A 531 27.68 2.57 9.72
CA SER A 531 28.96 3.28 9.82
C SER A 531 28.78 4.62 10.51
N LEU A 532 28.06 5.52 9.88
CA LEU A 532 27.94 6.92 10.28
C LEU A 532 26.56 7.33 10.78
N GLY A 533 25.53 6.51 10.53
CA GLY A 533 24.14 6.92 10.65
C GLY A 533 23.76 7.98 9.61
N LEU A 534 24.14 7.78 8.35
CA LEU A 534 24.02 8.76 7.27
C LEU A 534 23.48 8.10 6.01
N VAL A 535 22.57 8.80 5.33
CA VAL A 535 22.15 8.49 3.95
C VAL A 535 22.42 9.71 3.10
N VAL A 536 23.20 9.55 2.02
CA VAL A 536 23.62 10.65 1.14
C VAL A 536 23.45 10.28 -0.34
N LYS A 537 22.97 11.22 -1.16
CA LYS A 537 22.87 11.07 -2.62
C LYS A 537 24.23 11.15 -3.30
N GLU A 538 24.29 10.73 -4.55
CA GLU A 538 25.52 10.80 -5.36
C GLU A 538 26.07 12.22 -5.55
N ASP A 539 25.19 13.23 -5.49
CA ASP A 539 25.56 14.65 -5.58
C ASP A 539 25.96 15.28 -4.23
N GLY A 540 26.04 14.46 -3.17
CA GLY A 540 26.40 14.88 -1.82
C GLY A 540 25.23 15.36 -0.97
N LEU A 541 24.00 15.42 -1.48
CA LEU A 541 22.83 15.81 -0.70
C LEU A 541 22.53 14.80 0.42
N ILE A 542 22.50 15.26 1.66
CA ILE A 542 22.18 14.44 2.83
C ILE A 542 20.66 14.28 2.89
N LEU A 543 20.19 13.04 2.84
CA LEU A 543 18.77 12.69 2.94
C LEU A 543 18.35 12.41 4.38
N ASP A 544 19.19 11.69 5.13
CA ASP A 544 18.85 11.32 6.50
C ASP A 544 20.10 11.21 7.40
N VAL A 545 19.90 11.48 8.69
CA VAL A 545 20.93 11.40 9.73
C VAL A 545 20.32 10.76 10.98
N GLY A 546 20.92 9.65 11.44
CA GLY A 546 20.54 9.03 12.70
C GLY A 546 20.97 9.89 13.90
N ARG A 547 20.05 10.14 14.83
CA ARG A 547 20.33 10.91 16.04
C ARG A 547 21.43 10.23 16.88
N GLU A 548 22.33 11.03 17.46
CA GLU A 548 23.45 10.54 18.31
C GLU A 548 24.50 9.68 17.59
N THR A 549 24.45 9.62 16.25
CA THR A 549 25.46 8.93 15.43
C THR A 549 26.69 9.83 15.18
N PRO A 550 27.77 9.31 14.60
CA PRO A 550 28.92 10.15 14.21
C PRO A 550 28.55 11.32 13.30
N ALA A 551 27.69 11.10 12.31
CA ALA A 551 27.22 12.15 11.41
C ALA A 551 26.46 13.26 12.17
N TYR A 552 25.55 12.89 13.05
CA TYR A 552 24.80 13.84 13.89
C TYR A 552 25.72 14.66 14.79
N ARG A 553 26.67 13.99 15.46
CA ARG A 553 27.63 14.67 16.36
C ARG A 553 28.59 15.61 15.66
N SER A 554 28.82 15.41 14.36
CA SER A 554 29.59 16.35 13.54
C SER A 554 28.78 17.56 13.06
N GLY A 555 27.50 17.66 13.42
CA GLY A 555 26.62 18.77 13.05
C GLY A 555 25.98 18.65 11.66
N LEU A 556 25.99 17.45 11.07
CA LEU A 556 25.30 17.18 9.80
C LEU A 556 23.80 17.00 10.02
N GLY A 557 23.02 17.41 9.04
CA GLY A 557 21.58 17.24 9.00
C GLY A 557 21.03 17.09 7.58
N PRO A 558 19.83 16.53 7.42
CA PRO A 558 19.16 16.44 6.13
C PRO A 558 19.00 17.81 5.46
N GLY A 559 19.07 17.82 4.11
CA GLY A 559 19.03 19.05 3.31
C GLY A 559 20.39 19.72 3.13
N MET A 560 21.38 19.42 3.96
CA MET A 560 22.76 19.85 3.75
C MET A 560 23.40 19.04 2.61
N ARG A 561 24.41 19.62 1.95
CA ARG A 561 25.15 18.98 0.85
C ARG A 561 26.64 18.94 1.15
N ILE A 562 27.23 17.77 1.08
CA ILE A 562 28.69 17.59 1.19
C ILE A 562 29.32 18.00 -0.14
N ILE A 563 30.09 19.10 -0.15
CA ILE A 563 30.75 19.65 -1.35
C ILE A 563 32.16 19.08 -1.51
N ALA A 564 32.89 18.92 -0.40
CA ALA A 564 34.23 18.38 -0.44
C ALA A 564 34.54 17.53 0.80
N VAL A 565 35.45 16.58 0.63
CA VAL A 565 35.97 15.65 1.64
C VAL A 565 37.50 15.77 1.64
N ASN A 566 38.09 16.15 2.75
CA ASN A 566 39.54 16.37 2.90
C ASN A 566 40.12 17.26 1.78
N GLY A 567 39.42 18.31 1.40
CA GLY A 567 39.81 19.25 0.34
C GLY A 567 39.59 18.78 -1.10
N ARG A 568 39.08 17.56 -1.33
CA ARG A 568 38.71 17.02 -2.64
C ARG A 568 37.20 17.15 -2.86
N ARG A 569 36.78 17.43 -4.09
CA ARG A 569 35.35 17.44 -4.47
C ARG A 569 34.72 16.11 -4.03
N PHE A 570 33.51 16.20 -3.47
CA PHE A 570 32.73 15.02 -3.10
C PHE A 570 32.51 14.09 -4.29
N SER A 571 32.73 12.82 -4.10
CA SER A 571 32.16 11.68 -4.82
C SER A 571 32.04 10.53 -3.82
N ARG A 572 31.22 9.54 -4.17
CA ARG A 572 31.07 8.31 -3.39
C ARG A 572 32.44 7.68 -3.05
N GLU A 573 33.33 7.54 -4.06
CA GLU A 573 34.62 6.91 -3.91
C GLU A 573 35.55 7.73 -2.99
N VAL A 574 35.56 9.06 -3.13
CA VAL A 574 36.37 9.95 -2.30
C VAL A 574 35.93 9.85 -0.85
N PHE A 575 34.60 9.79 -0.62
CA PHE A 575 34.04 9.69 0.74
C PHE A 575 34.33 8.34 1.37
N LEU A 576 34.11 7.23 0.64
CA LEU A 576 34.43 5.87 1.13
C LEU A 576 35.92 5.68 1.39
N GLN A 577 36.81 6.24 0.54
CA GLN A 577 38.27 6.22 0.78
C GLN A 577 38.65 7.00 2.06
N ALA A 578 38.02 8.15 2.29
CA ALA A 578 38.25 8.93 3.49
C ALA A 578 37.82 8.15 4.75
N LEU A 579 36.65 7.47 4.70
CA LEU A 579 36.19 6.59 5.79
C LEU A 579 37.12 5.42 6.05
N ALA A 580 37.59 4.75 5.00
CA ALA A 580 38.54 3.64 5.12
C ALA A 580 39.89 4.10 5.74
N SER A 581 40.31 5.32 5.40
CA SER A 581 41.58 5.91 5.88
C SER A 581 41.49 6.48 7.31
N ALA A 582 40.28 6.73 7.82
CA ALA A 582 40.09 7.35 9.15
C ALA A 582 40.26 6.39 10.34
N ARG A 583 40.64 5.14 10.10
CA ARG A 583 40.84 4.11 11.16
C ARG A 583 41.91 4.46 12.18
N ASP A 584 42.81 5.36 11.83
CA ASP A 584 43.86 5.90 12.72
C ASP A 584 43.36 7.03 13.65
N GLY A 585 42.07 7.35 13.61
CA GLY A 585 41.46 8.37 14.47
C GLY A 585 41.57 9.80 13.94
N ARG A 586 42.16 10.02 12.77
CA ARG A 586 42.14 11.35 12.13
C ARG A 586 40.74 11.72 11.71
N PRO A 587 40.28 12.97 12.02
CA PRO A 587 38.97 13.43 11.59
C PRO A 587 38.92 13.62 10.07
N ILE A 588 37.79 13.30 9.48
CA ILE A 588 37.49 13.62 8.08
C ILE A 588 36.96 15.04 8.05
N GLN A 589 37.63 15.93 7.26
CA GLN A 589 37.19 17.30 7.06
C GLN A 589 36.15 17.34 5.94
N LEU A 590 34.95 17.87 6.24
CA LEU A 590 33.87 18.02 5.28
C LEU A 590 33.59 19.51 5.06
N LEU A 591 33.62 19.97 3.80
CA LEU A 591 33.02 21.23 3.40
C LEU A 591 31.56 20.96 3.06
N VAL A 592 30.66 21.63 3.75
CA VAL A 592 29.22 21.39 3.65
C VAL A 592 28.51 22.69 3.29
N GLU A 593 27.63 22.63 2.30
CA GLU A 593 26.70 23.68 1.92
C GLU A 593 25.37 23.49 2.67
N ASN A 594 24.88 24.55 3.26
CA ASN A 594 23.55 24.62 3.86
C ASN A 594 22.89 25.92 3.37
N ASN A 595 21.97 25.79 2.41
CA ASN A 595 21.45 26.90 1.62
C ASN A 595 22.59 27.66 0.91
N GLU A 596 22.83 28.95 1.29
CA GLU A 596 23.87 29.82 0.72
C GLU A 596 25.17 29.81 1.53
N PHE A 597 25.23 29.04 2.62
CA PHE A 597 26.35 29.08 3.55
C PHE A 597 27.22 27.82 3.45
N PHE A 598 28.53 28.04 3.46
CA PHE A 598 29.52 26.98 3.52
C PHE A 598 30.12 26.89 4.91
N THR A 599 30.14 25.68 5.48
CA THR A 599 30.73 25.43 6.79
C THR A 599 31.64 24.21 6.73
N THR A 600 32.67 24.19 7.57
CA THR A 600 33.57 23.05 7.70
C THR A 600 33.14 22.23 8.93
N HIS A 601 33.00 20.93 8.74
CA HIS A 601 32.64 19.96 9.77
C HIS A 601 33.74 18.91 9.95
N GLU A 602 34.01 18.54 11.20
CA GLU A 602 34.90 17.44 11.52
C GLU A 602 34.11 16.18 11.83
N LEU A 603 34.20 15.19 10.96
CA LEU A 603 33.59 13.88 11.18
C LEU A 603 34.61 12.96 11.84
N ARG A 604 34.37 12.59 13.10
CA ARG A 604 35.23 11.68 13.88
C ARG A 604 34.61 10.30 13.93
N TYR A 605 35.27 9.34 13.28
CA TYR A 605 34.82 7.95 13.19
C TYR A 605 36.00 7.03 12.87
N VAL A 606 36.11 5.91 13.61
CA VAL A 606 37.22 4.95 13.48
C VAL A 606 36.78 3.55 13.04
N GLY A 607 35.50 3.34 12.78
CA GLY A 607 34.93 2.01 12.51
C GLY A 607 35.17 1.48 11.09
N GLY A 608 35.64 2.32 10.15
CA GLY A 608 35.71 1.98 8.73
C GLY A 608 34.33 1.88 8.07
N VAL A 609 34.31 1.48 6.80
CA VAL A 609 33.06 1.25 6.06
C VAL A 609 32.44 -0.09 6.49
N ARG A 610 31.11 -0.10 6.75
CA ARG A 610 30.39 -1.29 7.20
C ARG A 610 29.09 -1.41 6.43
N PHE A 611 28.95 -2.49 5.66
CA PHE A 611 27.71 -2.92 5.00
C PHE A 611 27.32 -4.30 5.51
N PRO A 612 26.03 -4.59 5.70
CA PRO A 612 25.56 -5.89 6.16
C PRO A 612 25.76 -6.99 5.11
#